data_9366488dfc26150cdbc603c1b5a6def0
#
_entry.id   9366488dfc26150cdbc603c1b5a6def0
#
_cell.length_a   1.000
_cell.length_b   1.000
_cell.length_c   1.000
_cell.angle_alpha   90.00
_cell.angle_beta   90.00
_cell.angle_gamma   90.00
#
_symmetry.space_group_name_H-M   'P 1'
#
loop_
_entity.id
_entity.type
_entity.pdbx_description
1 polymer ?
#
loop_
_entity_poly.entity_id
_entity_poly.type
_entity_poly.pdbx_seq_one_letter_code
_entity_poly.pdbx_strand_id
1 'polypeptide(L)'
;MSNKKRRSGESQPSIEDRINEAMDPITTDEEYEDEYEEEDPEYEDEYEEGDPEYEDEYEEEDPEYEDEYEEGDPEYEDEYEEEDPEYEDEHEEDVPGHKEEKKQPSRKRVQESSSRRSARPKKIAYVPITDEDLDSAIVPRKHKKKHKGLKVTGIVAAMMIVSAGCAYAAVSYYYSNHFFRGTQINGLDCSGKTAYEVEQAIAGQVENYSIQVLARDQEPESISGSSINYQYASDGEILVLLKSQKPYEWIRGFFETRSYTTKENATYDKTLLQNQVKALSCAKEENQVKPENAYVALSGSEFQIVPETQGSELKVKEAYKVLDAAVAGSQTTVDLGSDPEVYVQAAVTSDSPDLQAARDAYNNYTKASITYTFGDQQVTLDGGTLKDWLEVDEKGQLIGGDDSSFKQHITDFVAQLAKDHDTVGTTREFHTTSGRTVYVYSSVYGWEIDQAQEVEQLTQEISSGTQTVREPAYSKRAESHGYNDLGNTYIEVDLSGQHMYYYQDGSIIFDSDIVSGDMQYEDRKTPEGIYTLYWKKSPDVLRGKQKPDGTYEYETQVTYWMPFNGGIGFHDASWQPYFGGDRYLYGGSHGCINMPPANAAILYNIIQYDVPIICFY
;
A
#
# COMPACT_ATOMS: atom_id res chain seq x y z
N MET A 1 -30.69 -0.15 40.24
CA MET A 1 -31.77 -1.09 40.48
C MET A 1 -32.58 -1.22 39.20
N SER A 2 -32.33 -2.23 38.40
CA SER A 2 -33.24 -2.68 37.33
C SER A 2 -32.84 -4.11 36.97
N ASN A 3 -33.71 -5.05 37.38
CA ASN A 3 -33.57 -6.48 37.20
C ASN A 3 -33.79 -6.86 35.73
N LYS A 4 -32.74 -7.36 35.07
CA LYS A 4 -32.89 -8.14 33.84
C LYS A 4 -33.17 -9.58 34.19
N LYS A 5 -34.43 -9.99 34.02
CA LYS A 5 -34.83 -11.42 34.05
C LYS A 5 -34.10 -12.14 32.89
N ARG A 6 -33.29 -13.13 33.23
CA ARG A 6 -32.83 -14.16 32.29
C ARG A 6 -34.05 -15.00 31.91
N ARG A 7 -34.32 -15.15 30.62
CA ARG A 7 -35.19 -16.18 30.07
C ARG A 7 -34.47 -17.51 30.30
N SER A 8 -35.11 -18.41 31.02
CA SER A 8 -34.75 -19.81 31.14
C SER A 8 -34.90 -20.45 29.77
N GLY A 9 -33.83 -21.12 29.26
CA GLY A 9 -33.91 -21.93 28.07
C GLY A 9 -34.93 -23.06 28.30
N GLU A 10 -35.80 -23.23 27.35
CA GLU A 10 -36.60 -24.43 27.19
C GLU A 10 -35.62 -25.55 26.83
N SER A 11 -35.49 -26.53 27.72
CA SER A 11 -34.76 -27.77 27.43
C SER A 11 -35.56 -28.53 26.37
N GLN A 12 -34.90 -28.96 25.32
CA GLN A 12 -35.48 -29.89 24.36
C GLN A 12 -35.93 -31.16 25.12
N PRO A 13 -37.08 -31.78 24.77
CA PRO A 13 -37.56 -32.99 25.39
C PRO A 13 -36.54 -34.12 25.27
N SER A 14 -36.43 -34.95 26.30
CA SER A 14 -35.54 -36.10 26.31
C SER A 14 -35.93 -37.11 25.21
N ILE A 15 -34.99 -37.98 24.84
CA ILE A 15 -35.27 -39.03 23.87
C ILE A 15 -36.35 -39.96 24.33
N GLU A 16 -36.40 -40.25 25.64
CA GLU A 16 -37.48 -41.06 26.26
C GLU A 16 -38.85 -40.40 26.10
N ASP A 17 -38.93 -39.07 26.21
CA ASP A 17 -40.17 -38.33 25.99
C ASP A 17 -40.60 -38.44 24.51
N ARG A 18 -39.67 -38.35 23.57
CA ARG A 18 -39.93 -38.48 22.13
C ARG A 18 -40.31 -39.90 21.70
N ILE A 19 -39.72 -40.91 22.33
CA ILE A 19 -40.09 -42.33 22.13
C ILE A 19 -41.49 -42.59 22.69
N ASN A 20 -41.78 -42.11 23.88
CA ASN A 20 -43.10 -42.28 24.49
C ASN A 20 -44.19 -41.56 23.71
N GLU A 21 -43.92 -40.37 23.21
CA GLU A 21 -44.85 -39.61 22.35
C GLU A 21 -45.13 -40.34 21.02
N ALA A 22 -44.14 -41.05 20.46
CA ALA A 22 -44.30 -41.84 19.25
C ALA A 22 -45.09 -43.15 19.48
N MET A 23 -45.19 -43.63 20.73
CA MET A 23 -45.94 -44.84 21.09
C MET A 23 -47.41 -44.56 21.47
N ASP A 24 -47.80 -43.31 21.71
CA ASP A 24 -49.19 -42.99 21.93
C ASP A 24 -50.01 -43.16 20.63
N PRO A 25 -51.19 -43.81 20.70
CA PRO A 25 -52.03 -44.01 19.53
C PRO A 25 -52.49 -42.65 19.00
N ILE A 26 -52.19 -42.36 17.72
CA ILE A 26 -52.61 -41.17 16.99
C ILE A 26 -54.16 -41.08 17.05
N THR A 27 -54.70 -40.19 17.83
CA THR A 27 -56.12 -39.81 17.74
C THR A 27 -56.28 -38.94 16.50
N THR A 28 -56.85 -39.53 15.46
CA THR A 28 -57.31 -38.81 14.27
C THR A 28 -58.57 -38.03 14.67
N ASP A 29 -58.45 -36.76 14.89
CA ASP A 29 -59.50 -35.73 14.72
C ASP A 29 -58.94 -34.36 15.12
N GLU A 30 -58.34 -33.66 14.17
CA GLU A 30 -58.37 -32.19 14.08
C GLU A 30 -58.51 -31.83 12.60
N GLU A 31 -59.69 -31.31 12.26
CA GLU A 31 -59.96 -30.65 11.00
C GLU A 31 -59.11 -29.36 10.95
N TYR A 32 -58.08 -29.33 10.10
CA TYR A 32 -57.43 -28.07 9.70
C TYR A 32 -58.16 -27.49 8.53
N GLU A 33 -58.89 -26.35 8.77
CA GLU A 33 -59.38 -25.48 7.71
C GLU A 33 -58.15 -24.82 7.07
N ASP A 34 -57.95 -25.13 5.78
CA ASP A 34 -56.94 -24.50 4.90
C ASP A 34 -57.44 -23.09 4.53
N GLU A 35 -56.90 -22.05 5.15
CA GLU A 35 -56.85 -20.72 4.58
C GLU A 35 -55.52 -20.52 3.83
N TYR A 36 -55.51 -20.90 2.56
CA TYR A 36 -54.47 -20.44 1.63
C TYR A 36 -55.07 -19.27 0.84
N GLU A 37 -54.60 -18.04 1.14
CA GLU A 37 -54.72 -16.93 0.22
C GLU A 37 -53.77 -17.15 -0.94
N GLU A 38 -54.34 -17.46 -2.11
CA GLU A 38 -53.62 -17.51 -3.39
C GLU A 38 -53.31 -16.05 -3.79
N GLU A 39 -52.05 -15.60 -3.61
CA GLU A 39 -51.53 -14.47 -4.38
C GLU A 39 -50.81 -15.04 -5.60
N ASP A 40 -51.50 -15.01 -6.74
CA ASP A 40 -50.93 -15.24 -8.06
C ASP A 40 -50.07 -14.02 -8.47
N PRO A 41 -48.81 -14.19 -8.79
CA PRO A 41 -48.08 -13.17 -9.53
C PRO A 41 -48.37 -13.35 -11.02
N GLU A 42 -49.12 -12.41 -11.60
CA GLU A 42 -49.26 -12.22 -13.04
C GLU A 42 -47.88 -12.01 -13.65
N TYR A 43 -47.38 -13.01 -14.38
CA TYR A 43 -46.30 -12.84 -15.34
C TYR A 43 -46.93 -12.39 -16.66
N GLU A 44 -46.74 -11.12 -17.02
CA GLU A 44 -46.96 -10.64 -18.38
C GLU A 44 -45.84 -11.13 -19.28
N ASP A 45 -46.20 -12.05 -20.19
CA ASP A 45 -45.36 -12.48 -21.32
C ASP A 45 -45.35 -11.39 -22.39
N GLU A 46 -44.35 -10.55 -22.46
CA GLU A 46 -44.02 -9.82 -23.69
C GLU A 46 -42.89 -10.56 -24.43
N TYR A 47 -43.30 -11.44 -25.37
CA TYR A 47 -42.42 -11.93 -26.41
C TYR A 47 -42.41 -10.91 -27.56
N GLU A 48 -41.37 -10.12 -27.68
CA GLU A 48 -41.01 -9.49 -28.96
C GLU A 48 -40.24 -10.50 -29.81
N GLU A 49 -40.87 -10.88 -30.90
CA GLU A 49 -40.23 -11.61 -32.01
C GLU A 49 -39.20 -10.69 -32.67
N GLY A 50 -37.93 -10.99 -32.50
CA GLY A 50 -36.82 -10.40 -33.23
C GLY A 50 -35.89 -11.49 -33.69
N ASP A 51 -36.10 -11.91 -34.94
CA ASP A 51 -35.23 -12.84 -35.66
C ASP A 51 -33.88 -12.15 -35.96
N PRO A 52 -32.74 -12.69 -35.59
CA PRO A 52 -31.49 -12.33 -36.23
C PRO A 52 -31.09 -13.45 -37.18
N GLU A 53 -31.12 -13.15 -38.48
CA GLU A 53 -30.41 -13.88 -39.52
C GLU A 53 -28.94 -14.01 -39.15
N TYR A 54 -28.50 -15.24 -38.85
CA TYR A 54 -27.09 -15.59 -38.82
C TYR A 54 -26.71 -16.05 -40.24
N GLU A 55 -25.94 -15.21 -40.92
CA GLU A 55 -25.18 -15.61 -42.09
C GLU A 55 -23.93 -16.36 -41.61
N ASP A 56 -23.90 -17.66 -41.93
CA ASP A 56 -22.72 -18.52 -41.81
C ASP A 56 -21.71 -18.18 -42.91
N GLU A 57 -20.60 -17.54 -42.54
CA GLU A 57 -19.37 -17.58 -43.34
C GLU A 57 -18.28 -18.25 -42.50
N TYR A 58 -18.15 -19.55 -42.64
CA TYR A 58 -16.94 -20.29 -42.28
C TYR A 58 -16.01 -20.30 -43.50
N GLU A 59 -14.99 -19.45 -43.48
CA GLU A 59 -13.81 -19.68 -44.31
C GLU A 59 -12.89 -20.65 -43.55
N GLU A 60 -12.78 -21.86 -44.11
CA GLU A 60 -11.77 -22.84 -43.74
C GLU A 60 -10.42 -22.39 -44.30
N GLU A 61 -9.51 -21.90 -43.46
CA GLU A 61 -8.09 -21.83 -43.77
C GLU A 61 -7.38 -22.97 -43.04
N ASP A 62 -7.02 -24.00 -43.83
CA ASP A 62 -6.09 -25.08 -43.47
C ASP A 62 -4.68 -24.48 -43.29
N PRO A 63 -3.97 -24.70 -42.18
CA PRO A 63 -2.54 -24.46 -42.15
C PRO A 63 -1.80 -25.70 -42.65
N GLU A 64 -1.18 -25.58 -43.82
CA GLU A 64 -0.17 -26.52 -44.32
C GLU A 64 0.99 -26.60 -43.31
N TYR A 65 1.19 -27.83 -42.78
CA TYR A 65 2.40 -28.19 -42.07
C TYR A 65 3.47 -28.53 -43.09
N GLU A 66 4.47 -27.71 -43.27
CA GLU A 66 5.72 -28.12 -43.92
C GLU A 66 6.67 -28.67 -42.84
N ASP A 67 6.90 -29.99 -42.93
CA ASP A 67 7.98 -30.69 -42.22
C ASP A 67 9.31 -30.39 -42.91
N GLU A 68 10.20 -29.66 -42.26
CA GLU A 68 11.62 -29.65 -42.55
C GLU A 68 12.39 -30.19 -41.34
N TYR A 69 12.73 -31.48 -41.40
CA TYR A 69 13.76 -32.08 -40.55
C TYR A 69 15.14 -31.78 -41.15
N GLU A 70 15.92 -30.93 -40.58
CA GLU A 70 17.38 -30.92 -40.75
C GLU A 70 18.02 -31.66 -39.59
N GLU A 71 18.62 -32.80 -39.92
CA GLU A 71 19.53 -33.56 -39.10
C GLU A 71 20.84 -32.75 -38.97
N GLY A 72 21.22 -32.39 -37.76
CA GLY A 72 22.51 -31.80 -37.42
C GLY A 72 22.99 -32.36 -36.10
N ASP A 73 23.86 -33.39 -36.23
CA ASP A 73 24.67 -33.99 -35.16
C ASP A 73 25.64 -32.95 -34.57
N PRO A 74 25.75 -32.76 -33.29
CA PRO A 74 26.92 -32.14 -32.69
C PRO A 74 27.85 -33.22 -32.12
N GLU A 75 29.03 -33.25 -32.68
CA GLU A 75 30.22 -33.95 -32.17
C GLU A 75 30.51 -33.49 -30.74
N TYR A 76 30.70 -34.50 -29.87
CA TYR A 76 31.30 -34.36 -28.55
C TYR A 76 32.80 -34.22 -28.71
N GLU A 77 33.41 -33.14 -28.24
CA GLU A 77 34.81 -33.12 -27.88
C GLU A 77 34.93 -32.93 -26.36
N ASP A 78 35.43 -34.01 -25.74
CA ASP A 78 35.91 -34.07 -24.37
C ASP A 78 37.27 -33.35 -24.28
N GLU A 79 37.40 -32.34 -23.42
CA GLU A 79 38.68 -31.96 -22.86
C GLU A 79 38.54 -31.74 -21.35
N TYR A 80 39.01 -32.74 -20.61
CA TYR A 80 39.31 -32.66 -19.19
C TYR A 80 40.68 -32.02 -19.03
N GLU A 81 40.78 -30.90 -18.35
CA GLU A 81 42.01 -30.50 -17.64
C GLU A 81 41.73 -30.39 -16.15
N GLU A 82 42.34 -31.34 -15.44
CA GLU A 82 42.51 -31.35 -13.99
C GLU A 82 43.62 -30.36 -13.63
N GLU A 83 43.34 -29.37 -12.76
CA GLU A 83 44.38 -28.76 -11.93
C GLU A 83 43.87 -28.60 -10.49
N ASP A 84 44.49 -29.41 -9.64
CA ASP A 84 44.44 -29.36 -8.19
C ASP A 84 45.28 -28.17 -7.68
N PRO A 85 44.86 -27.42 -6.69
CA PRO A 85 45.77 -26.54 -5.96
C PRO A 85 46.25 -27.19 -4.67
N GLU A 86 47.55 -27.16 -4.54
CA GLU A 86 48.35 -27.53 -3.40
C GLU A 86 47.99 -26.75 -2.13
N TYR A 87 47.98 -27.52 -1.05
CA TYR A 87 48.03 -27.06 0.33
C TYR A 87 49.39 -26.46 0.64
N GLU A 88 49.46 -25.32 1.30
CA GLU A 88 50.54 -24.96 2.21
C GLU A 88 49.98 -24.44 3.53
N ASP A 89 50.18 -25.27 4.56
CA ASP A 89 50.23 -24.93 5.97
C ASP A 89 51.43 -24.03 6.26
N GLU A 90 51.30 -23.08 7.19
CA GLU A 90 52.26 -22.87 8.28
C GLU A 90 51.80 -21.82 9.30
N HIS A 91 51.63 -22.33 10.55
CA HIS A 91 52.07 -21.89 11.87
C HIS A 91 51.67 -20.50 12.39
N GLU A 92 50.84 -20.49 13.42
CA GLU A 92 51.07 -20.48 14.88
C GLU A 92 52.08 -19.43 15.41
N GLU A 93 51.62 -18.75 16.42
CA GLU A 93 52.21 -18.09 17.61
C GLU A 93 51.86 -16.61 17.66
N ASP A 94 51.44 -15.98 18.72
CA ASP A 94 51.26 -16.27 20.14
C ASP A 94 50.54 -15.08 20.79
N VAL A 95 49.74 -15.30 21.81
CA VAL A 95 49.15 -14.33 22.75
C VAL A 95 50.24 -13.94 23.78
N PRO A 96 50.29 -12.77 24.44
CA PRO A 96 49.32 -12.42 25.44
C PRO A 96 49.02 -10.89 25.64
N GLY A 97 47.83 -10.52 25.93
CA GLY A 97 47.28 -10.24 27.25
C GLY A 97 47.70 -8.95 27.94
N HIS A 98 46.73 -8.10 28.19
CA HIS A 98 46.46 -7.37 29.45
C HIS A 98 45.34 -6.38 29.17
N LYS A 99 44.15 -6.59 29.74
CA LYS A 99 43.61 -6.12 31.02
C LYS A 99 43.55 -4.60 31.24
N GLU A 100 42.30 -4.20 31.47
CA GLU A 100 41.84 -3.12 32.34
C GLU A 100 42.03 -1.70 31.82
N GLU A 101 41.08 -0.78 31.90
CA GLU A 101 40.08 -0.51 32.94
C GLU A 101 39.05 0.49 32.43
N LYS A 102 37.85 0.34 32.94
CA LYS A 102 36.75 1.27 33.00
C LYS A 102 37.16 2.69 33.35
N LYS A 103 36.48 3.66 32.77
CA LYS A 103 35.83 4.75 33.54
C LYS A 103 34.97 5.65 32.63
N GLN A 104 33.65 5.53 32.76
CA GLN A 104 32.80 6.74 32.71
C GLN A 104 33.12 7.62 33.95
N PRO A 105 32.95 8.93 33.86
CA PRO A 105 31.85 9.54 34.57
C PRO A 105 31.15 10.67 33.79
N SER A 106 29.83 10.56 33.76
CA SER A 106 28.86 11.38 34.51
C SER A 106 28.83 12.89 34.22
N ARG A 107 27.70 13.24 33.66
CA ARG A 107 26.84 14.39 33.99
C ARG A 107 27.47 15.54 34.79
N LYS A 108 27.41 16.74 34.23
CA LYS A 108 26.88 17.88 34.98
C LYS A 108 26.11 18.85 34.07
N ARG A 109 24.83 18.89 34.34
CA ARG A 109 23.86 19.92 34.06
C ARG A 109 24.21 21.12 34.93
N VAL A 110 24.37 22.28 34.36
CA VAL A 110 24.24 23.55 35.08
C VAL A 110 23.27 24.41 34.32
N GLN A 111 22.14 24.62 34.96
CA GLN A 111 21.22 25.71 34.77
C GLN A 111 21.82 26.92 35.47
N GLU A 112 21.52 28.08 34.97
CA GLU A 112 21.16 29.35 35.60
C GLU A 112 21.60 30.47 34.68
N SER A 113 20.68 31.16 34.15
CA SER A 113 19.84 32.26 34.66
C SER A 113 20.57 33.57 34.76
N SER A 114 19.86 34.53 34.28
CA SER A 114 19.77 35.93 34.64
C SER A 114 20.35 36.93 33.64
N SER A 115 19.43 37.49 32.88
CA SER A 115 19.01 38.91 32.99
C SER A 115 20.09 39.92 33.33
N ARG A 116 20.42 40.80 32.40
CA ARG A 116 20.67 42.22 32.63
C ARG A 116 20.39 43.01 31.33
N ARG A 117 19.25 43.57 31.26
CA ARG A 117 18.87 44.99 31.26
C ARG A 117 19.88 45.90 30.57
N SER A 118 19.45 46.38 29.41
CA SER A 118 19.89 47.55 28.69
C SER A 118 19.86 48.80 29.59
N ALA A 119 20.93 49.52 29.61
CA ALA A 119 20.97 50.89 30.12
C ALA A 119 20.95 51.86 28.95
N ARG A 120 19.88 52.62 28.83
CA ARG A 120 19.79 53.83 28.00
C ARG A 120 20.77 54.87 28.54
N PRO A 121 21.51 55.64 27.72
CA PRO A 121 22.20 56.85 28.18
C PRO A 121 21.19 57.95 28.33
N LYS A 122 21.40 58.66 29.47
CA LYS A 122 20.59 59.77 29.91
C LYS A 122 20.79 60.98 28.98
N LYS A 123 19.69 61.66 28.69
CA LYS A 123 19.62 63.00 28.13
C LYS A 123 20.34 63.98 29.06
N ILE A 124 21.32 64.72 28.56
CA ILE A 124 21.86 65.90 29.18
C ILE A 124 20.92 67.04 28.82
N ALA A 125 20.36 67.62 29.86
CA ALA A 125 19.48 68.76 29.75
C ALA A 125 20.31 70.03 29.42
N TYR A 126 19.86 70.75 28.44
CA TYR A 126 20.30 72.11 28.11
C TYR A 126 19.66 73.06 29.09
N VAL A 127 20.52 73.84 29.79
CA VAL A 127 20.09 74.95 30.61
C VAL A 127 20.39 76.21 29.80
N PRO A 128 19.41 77.08 29.53
CA PRO A 128 19.65 78.36 28.90
C PRO A 128 20.21 79.36 29.98
N ILE A 129 21.30 80.00 29.61
CA ILE A 129 21.83 81.13 30.38
C ILE A 129 21.09 82.39 29.92
N THR A 130 20.36 83.00 30.81
CA THR A 130 19.70 84.28 30.65
C THR A 130 20.70 85.41 30.76
N ASP A 131 20.54 86.44 29.90
CA ASP A 131 21.18 87.73 30.00
C ASP A 131 20.78 88.40 31.36
N GLU A 132 21.70 88.52 32.22
CA GLU A 132 21.78 89.57 33.26
C GLU A 132 23.13 89.39 33.96
N ASP A 133 23.85 90.49 33.95
CA ASP A 133 25.08 90.82 34.67
C ASP A 133 26.31 91.03 33.76
N LEU A 134 26.44 92.31 33.43
CA LEU A 134 27.63 93.06 33.75
C LEU A 134 27.58 94.50 33.18
N ASP A 135 26.88 95.30 33.96
CA ASP A 135 27.16 96.69 33.94
C ASP A 135 28.36 96.97 34.91
N SER A 136 29.40 97.53 34.36
CA SER A 136 30.09 98.68 35.05
C SER A 136 31.44 98.93 34.41
N ALA A 137 31.51 100.20 33.96
CA ALA A 137 32.62 101.14 34.03
C ALA A 137 33.97 100.79 33.35
N ILE A 138 34.35 101.52 32.36
CA ILE A 138 35.29 102.63 32.43
C ILE A 138 35.44 103.30 31.06
N VAL A 139 35.13 104.61 31.00
CA VAL A 139 35.53 105.53 29.92
C VAL A 139 36.96 105.99 30.23
N PRO A 140 37.84 106.13 29.27
CA PRO A 140 38.26 107.47 28.86
C PRO A 140 38.67 107.74 27.43
N ARG A 141 38.30 108.90 27.06
CA ARG A 141 38.99 109.93 26.21
C ARG A 141 39.41 109.63 24.76
N LYS A 142 38.76 110.39 23.93
CA LYS A 142 39.09 110.80 22.56
C LYS A 142 40.50 111.27 22.32
N HIS A 143 41.16 110.74 21.29
CA HIS A 143 42.09 111.52 20.48
C HIS A 143 41.73 111.33 18.99
N LYS A 144 41.35 112.44 18.32
CA LYS A 144 41.18 112.55 16.91
C LYS A 144 42.54 112.41 16.20
N LYS A 145 42.73 111.45 15.32
CA LYS A 145 43.75 111.53 14.27
C LYS A 145 43.09 111.25 12.88
N LYS A 146 43.47 112.12 11.96
CA LYS A 146 42.92 112.33 10.61
C LYS A 146 43.02 111.06 9.71
N HIS A 147 41.89 110.64 9.14
CA HIS A 147 41.76 109.56 8.15
C HIS A 147 42.34 110.03 6.80
N LYS A 148 43.47 109.42 6.37
CA LYS A 148 43.86 109.31 4.93
C LYS A 148 44.11 107.91 4.47
N GLY A 149 43.96 106.81 5.35
CA GLY A 149 44.10 105.36 4.97
C GLY A 149 42.83 104.66 4.56
N LEU A 150 41.62 105.20 4.81
CA LEU A 150 40.35 104.46 4.71
C LEU A 150 39.82 104.29 3.26
N LYS A 151 40.33 105.05 2.30
CA LYS A 151 39.88 104.88 0.91
C LYS A 151 40.66 103.82 0.15
N VAL A 152 41.93 103.58 0.50
CA VAL A 152 42.74 102.51 -0.17
C VAL A 152 42.38 101.10 0.37
N THR A 153 42.14 100.97 1.70
CA THR A 153 41.69 99.74 2.28
C THR A 153 40.30 99.28 1.77
N GLY A 154 39.41 100.29 1.52
CA GLY A 154 38.09 99.98 0.91
C GLY A 154 38.16 99.42 -0.50
N ILE A 155 39.09 100.02 -1.30
CA ILE A 155 39.30 99.59 -2.71
C ILE A 155 39.95 98.15 -2.75
N VAL A 156 40.93 97.89 -1.89
CA VAL A 156 41.58 96.57 -1.79
C VAL A 156 40.59 95.52 -1.24
N ALA A 157 39.77 95.89 -0.24
CA ALA A 157 38.70 95.00 0.25
C ALA A 157 37.63 94.71 -0.85
N ALA A 158 37.24 95.74 -1.62
CA ALA A 158 36.33 95.59 -2.72
C ALA A 158 36.94 94.73 -3.88
N MET A 159 38.22 94.92 -4.24
CA MET A 159 38.93 94.08 -5.18
C MET A 159 39.06 92.62 -4.70
N MET A 160 39.31 92.37 -3.38
CA MET A 160 39.34 91.05 -2.82
C MET A 160 37.95 90.42 -2.79
N ILE A 161 36.88 91.14 -2.50
CA ILE A 161 35.51 90.63 -2.62
C ILE A 161 35.15 90.29 -4.05
N VAL A 162 35.50 91.12 -5.01
CA VAL A 162 35.28 90.91 -6.47
C VAL A 162 36.11 89.70 -6.91
N SER A 163 37.40 89.64 -6.56
CA SER A 163 38.22 88.44 -6.92
C SER A 163 37.75 87.17 -6.29
N ALA A 164 37.33 87.24 -5.00
CA ALA A 164 36.71 86.09 -4.32
C ALA A 164 35.38 85.69 -4.93
N GLY A 165 34.56 86.67 -5.36
CA GLY A 165 33.35 86.46 -6.11
C GLY A 165 33.58 85.79 -7.47
N CYS A 166 34.60 86.30 -8.23
CA CYS A 166 35.00 85.69 -9.50
C CYS A 166 35.56 84.26 -9.28
N ALA A 167 36.38 84.04 -8.26
CA ALA A 167 36.88 82.69 -7.92
C ALA A 167 35.73 81.76 -7.57
N TYR A 168 34.78 82.24 -6.73
CA TYR A 168 33.59 81.47 -6.38
C TYR A 168 32.74 81.13 -7.59
N ALA A 169 32.50 82.08 -8.49
CA ALA A 169 31.75 81.84 -9.72
C ALA A 169 32.47 80.87 -10.68
N ALA A 170 33.82 81.02 -10.80
CA ALA A 170 34.61 80.07 -11.62
C ALA A 170 34.57 78.66 -11.07
N VAL A 171 34.64 78.45 -9.75
CA VAL A 171 34.49 77.13 -9.12
C VAL A 171 33.06 76.65 -9.22
N SER A 172 32.07 77.52 -9.08
CA SER A 172 30.67 77.17 -9.33
C SER A 172 30.42 76.71 -10.79
N TYR A 173 31.06 77.39 -11.74
CA TYR A 173 31.01 77.00 -13.16
C TYR A 173 31.68 75.63 -13.38
N TYR A 174 32.82 75.34 -12.75
CA TYR A 174 33.46 74.03 -12.78
C TYR A 174 32.52 72.95 -12.33
N TYR A 175 31.86 73.12 -11.16
CA TYR A 175 30.93 72.16 -10.63
C TYR A 175 29.56 72.10 -11.32
N SER A 176 29.34 72.91 -12.35
CA SER A 176 28.16 72.72 -13.24
C SER A 176 28.25 71.47 -14.10
N ASN A 177 29.48 70.97 -14.31
CA ASN A 177 29.77 69.80 -15.11
C ASN A 177 30.58 68.72 -14.39
N HIS A 178 30.89 68.94 -13.07
CA HIS A 178 31.63 67.98 -12.27
C HIS A 178 30.89 67.76 -10.95
N PHE A 179 30.98 66.52 -10.46
CA PHE A 179 30.41 66.18 -9.15
C PHE A 179 31.18 66.87 -8.00
N PHE A 180 30.47 67.22 -6.94
CA PHE A 180 31.09 67.81 -5.76
C PHE A 180 32.07 66.82 -5.11
N ARG A 181 33.05 67.39 -4.38
CA ARG A 181 33.92 66.60 -3.56
C ARG A 181 33.10 65.83 -2.49
N GLY A 182 33.47 64.56 -2.23
CA GLY A 182 32.73 63.69 -1.32
C GLY A 182 31.48 63.07 -1.92
N THR A 183 31.25 63.18 -3.27
CA THR A 183 30.16 62.47 -3.94
C THR A 183 30.58 61.04 -4.23
N GLN A 184 29.74 60.09 -3.80
CA GLN A 184 29.86 58.67 -4.10
C GLN A 184 28.63 58.21 -4.86
N ILE A 185 28.81 57.36 -5.88
CA ILE A 185 27.73 56.72 -6.63
C ILE A 185 28.05 55.22 -6.67
N ASN A 186 27.14 54.37 -6.17
CA ASN A 186 27.36 52.93 -6.03
C ASN A 186 28.68 52.57 -5.33
N GLY A 187 29.08 53.41 -4.34
CA GLY A 187 30.35 53.24 -3.61
C GLY A 187 31.60 53.76 -4.33
N LEU A 188 31.48 54.19 -5.63
CA LEU A 188 32.57 54.77 -6.38
C LEU A 188 32.76 56.23 -6.03
N ASP A 189 34.01 56.67 -5.76
CA ASP A 189 34.33 58.10 -5.56
C ASP A 189 34.25 58.84 -6.90
N CYS A 190 33.24 59.72 -6.98
CA CYS A 190 32.95 60.55 -8.13
C CYS A 190 33.41 62.01 -7.94
N SER A 191 34.17 62.30 -6.90
CA SER A 191 34.66 63.65 -6.55
C SER A 191 35.40 64.30 -7.69
N GLY A 192 34.88 65.41 -8.21
CA GLY A 192 35.50 66.18 -9.27
C GLY A 192 35.49 65.52 -10.65
N LYS A 193 34.74 64.46 -10.84
CA LYS A 193 34.56 63.80 -12.12
C LYS A 193 33.35 64.37 -12.86
N THR A 194 33.38 64.32 -14.16
CA THR A 194 32.25 64.58 -15.04
C THR A 194 31.31 63.36 -15.08
N ALA A 195 30.07 63.55 -15.52
CA ALA A 195 29.14 62.41 -15.71
C ALA A 195 29.74 61.33 -16.64
N TYR A 196 30.40 61.71 -17.70
CA TYR A 196 31.05 60.80 -18.64
C TYR A 196 32.18 59.99 -17.95
N GLU A 197 33.04 60.62 -17.14
CA GLU A 197 34.12 59.92 -16.41
C GLU A 197 33.56 58.95 -15.35
N VAL A 198 32.43 59.28 -14.74
CA VAL A 198 31.73 58.38 -13.83
C VAL A 198 31.15 57.20 -14.58
N GLU A 199 30.47 57.43 -15.71
CA GLU A 199 29.94 56.35 -16.53
C GLU A 199 31.04 55.44 -17.05
N GLN A 200 32.19 55.99 -17.49
CA GLN A 200 33.35 55.17 -17.91
C GLN A 200 33.93 54.35 -16.74
N ALA A 201 33.93 54.90 -15.53
CA ALA A 201 34.41 54.18 -14.34
C ALA A 201 33.46 53.03 -13.94
N ILE A 202 32.14 53.26 -14.08
CA ILE A 202 31.12 52.22 -13.85
C ILE A 202 31.24 51.18 -14.99
N ALA A 203 31.38 51.60 -16.24
CA ALA A 203 31.57 50.67 -17.37
C ALA A 203 32.80 49.77 -17.19
N GLY A 204 33.91 50.31 -16.64
CA GLY A 204 35.12 49.54 -16.34
C GLY A 204 34.92 48.49 -15.21
N GLN A 205 33.99 48.74 -14.29
CA GLN A 205 33.60 47.72 -13.30
C GLN A 205 32.74 46.60 -13.95
N VAL A 206 31.85 47.00 -14.83
CA VAL A 206 30.96 46.09 -15.57
C VAL A 206 31.75 45.16 -16.51
N GLU A 207 32.86 45.62 -17.11
CA GLU A 207 33.75 44.79 -17.94
C GLU A 207 34.34 43.57 -17.19
N ASN A 208 34.50 43.66 -15.88
CA ASN A 208 35.02 42.58 -15.03
C ASN A 208 33.91 41.69 -14.45
N TYR A 209 32.67 41.86 -14.86
CA TYR A 209 31.55 41.05 -14.40
C TYR A 209 31.77 39.57 -14.68
N SER A 210 31.48 38.77 -13.68
CA SER A 210 31.43 37.31 -13.81
C SER A 210 30.40 36.78 -12.85
N ILE A 211 29.62 35.83 -13.31
CA ILE A 211 28.67 35.12 -12.43
C ILE A 211 29.16 33.71 -12.18
N GLN A 212 29.26 33.33 -10.91
CA GLN A 212 29.57 31.98 -10.48
C GLN A 212 28.29 31.16 -10.42
N VAL A 213 28.29 30.01 -11.05
CA VAL A 213 27.16 29.06 -11.07
C VAL A 213 27.50 27.89 -10.20
N LEU A 214 26.71 27.65 -9.19
CA LEU A 214 26.75 26.49 -8.31
C LEU A 214 25.69 25.50 -8.80
N ALA A 215 26.08 24.28 -9.10
CA ALA A 215 25.18 23.23 -9.54
C ALA A 215 25.31 21.99 -8.66
N ARG A 216 24.31 21.13 -8.66
CA ARG A 216 24.29 19.91 -7.88
C ARG A 216 25.40 18.97 -8.35
N ASP A 217 26.17 18.44 -7.39
CA ASP A 217 27.24 17.46 -7.62
C ASP A 217 28.32 17.87 -8.64
N GLN A 218 28.50 19.20 -8.85
CA GLN A 218 29.49 19.75 -9.77
C GLN A 218 30.34 20.83 -9.08
N GLU A 219 31.59 20.99 -9.53
CA GLU A 219 32.41 22.10 -9.13
C GLU A 219 31.84 23.43 -9.64
N PRO A 220 31.97 24.53 -8.89
CA PRO A 220 31.49 25.83 -9.32
C PRO A 220 32.12 26.28 -10.64
N GLU A 221 31.30 26.66 -11.61
CA GLU A 221 31.73 27.23 -12.88
C GLU A 221 31.41 28.72 -12.96
N SER A 222 32.09 29.45 -13.82
CA SER A 222 31.90 30.88 -13.99
C SER A 222 31.63 31.25 -15.43
N ILE A 223 30.62 32.10 -15.64
CA ILE A 223 30.34 32.73 -16.93
C ILE A 223 30.88 34.15 -16.84
N SER A 224 31.88 34.48 -17.69
CA SER A 224 32.44 35.84 -17.76
C SER A 224 31.50 36.79 -18.51
N GLY A 225 31.43 38.02 -18.07
CA GLY A 225 30.64 39.05 -18.75
C GLY A 225 31.03 39.25 -20.23
N SER A 226 32.34 39.12 -20.53
CA SER A 226 32.84 39.21 -21.90
C SER A 226 32.29 38.12 -22.83
N SER A 227 31.99 36.90 -22.28
CA SER A 227 31.45 35.80 -23.08
C SER A 227 29.97 35.99 -23.46
N ILE A 228 29.28 36.93 -22.83
CA ILE A 228 27.85 37.21 -23.04
C ILE A 228 27.62 38.68 -23.49
N ASN A 229 28.68 39.40 -23.89
CA ASN A 229 28.64 40.83 -24.23
C ASN A 229 27.97 41.68 -23.15
N TYR A 230 28.30 41.41 -21.87
CA TYR A 230 27.79 42.16 -20.74
C TYR A 230 28.43 43.56 -20.72
N GLN A 231 27.63 44.59 -20.92
CA GLN A 231 28.09 45.95 -21.09
C GLN A 231 27.21 46.93 -20.30
N TYR A 232 27.83 47.99 -19.77
CA TYR A 232 27.09 49.09 -19.17
C TYR A 232 26.23 49.78 -20.21
N ALA A 233 24.98 50.01 -19.90
CA ALA A 233 24.05 50.79 -20.71
C ALA A 233 23.68 52.07 -19.97
N SER A 234 24.21 53.23 -20.45
CA SER A 234 23.83 54.51 -19.87
C SER A 234 22.35 54.81 -20.13
N ASP A 235 21.59 55.04 -19.06
CA ASP A 235 20.22 55.55 -19.10
C ASP A 235 20.14 57.07 -18.86
N GLY A 236 21.30 57.73 -18.73
CA GLY A 236 21.42 59.14 -18.43
C GLY A 236 21.16 59.54 -16.97
N GLU A 237 20.94 58.57 -16.06
CA GLU A 237 20.67 58.85 -14.66
C GLU A 237 21.84 59.58 -13.99
N ILE A 238 23.10 59.21 -14.34
CA ILE A 238 24.31 59.89 -13.83
C ILE A 238 24.33 61.37 -14.24
N LEU A 239 23.93 61.69 -15.49
CA LEU A 239 23.82 63.07 -15.94
C LEU A 239 22.68 63.81 -15.22
N VAL A 240 21.55 63.13 -14.95
CA VAL A 240 20.44 63.72 -14.19
C VAL A 240 20.89 64.03 -12.75
N LEU A 241 21.61 63.10 -12.09
CA LEU A 241 22.18 63.33 -10.78
C LEU A 241 23.14 64.54 -10.78
N LEU A 242 24.04 64.62 -11.73
CA LEU A 242 24.94 65.79 -11.89
C LEU A 242 24.17 67.08 -12.07
N LYS A 243 23.13 67.12 -12.87
CA LYS A 243 22.30 68.31 -13.09
C LYS A 243 21.40 68.66 -11.91
N SER A 244 21.12 67.74 -11.01
CA SER A 244 20.33 67.98 -9.82
C SER A 244 21.10 68.74 -8.73
N GLN A 245 22.45 68.68 -8.79
CA GLN A 245 23.27 69.46 -7.84
C GLN A 245 23.22 70.94 -8.18
N LYS A 246 23.22 71.79 -7.19
CA LYS A 246 23.22 73.24 -7.34
C LYS A 246 24.67 73.73 -7.33
N PRO A 247 25.27 74.07 -8.47
CA PRO A 247 26.71 74.35 -8.58
C PRO A 247 27.24 75.39 -7.58
N TYR A 248 26.41 76.35 -7.17
CA TYR A 248 26.76 77.34 -6.19
C TYR A 248 26.84 76.82 -4.75
N GLU A 249 26.41 75.62 -4.48
CA GLU A 249 26.51 74.97 -3.14
C GLU A 249 27.80 74.13 -2.99
N TRP A 250 28.78 74.26 -3.90
CA TRP A 250 29.97 73.42 -3.99
C TRP A 250 30.80 73.40 -2.67
N ILE A 251 30.75 74.45 -1.85
CA ILE A 251 31.42 74.52 -0.55
C ILE A 251 30.94 73.41 0.37
N ARG A 252 29.69 73.05 0.30
CA ARG A 252 29.13 71.94 1.12
C ARG A 252 29.83 70.61 0.86
N GLY A 253 30.32 70.38 -0.35
CA GLY A 253 31.05 69.16 -0.70
C GLY A 253 32.36 68.96 0.05
N PHE A 254 32.86 69.97 0.76
CA PHE A 254 34.00 69.84 1.65
C PHE A 254 33.64 69.37 3.09
N PHE A 255 32.35 69.40 3.43
CA PHE A 255 31.85 69.11 4.80
C PHE A 255 30.82 67.97 4.80
N GLU A 256 30.23 67.61 3.66
CA GLU A 256 29.18 66.65 3.50
C GLU A 256 29.60 65.58 2.50
N THR A 257 29.52 64.29 2.84
CA THR A 257 29.61 63.18 1.89
C THR A 257 28.21 62.90 1.38
N ARG A 258 28.05 62.78 0.05
CA ARG A 258 26.78 62.47 -0.62
C ARG A 258 26.92 61.15 -1.31
N SER A 259 26.10 60.16 -0.85
CA SER A 259 26.05 58.84 -1.45
C SER A 259 24.75 58.69 -2.22
N TYR A 260 24.85 58.25 -3.44
CA TYR A 260 23.74 57.91 -4.33
C TYR A 260 23.86 56.45 -4.72
N THR A 261 22.71 55.80 -4.89
CA THR A 261 22.61 54.49 -5.47
C THR A 261 21.80 54.61 -6.77
N THR A 262 22.41 54.26 -7.87
CA THR A 262 21.77 54.18 -9.17
C THR A 262 21.60 52.73 -9.55
N LYS A 263 20.64 52.42 -10.43
CA LYS A 263 20.53 51.07 -11.00
C LYS A 263 21.76 50.84 -11.87
N GLU A 264 22.36 49.68 -11.72
CA GLU A 264 23.39 49.21 -12.65
C GLU A 264 22.67 48.70 -13.89
N ASN A 265 22.43 49.60 -14.83
CA ASN A 265 21.84 49.23 -16.13
C ASN A 265 22.92 48.58 -16.99
N ALA A 266 22.85 47.28 -17.08
CA ALA A 266 23.69 46.51 -17.99
C ALA A 266 22.83 45.84 -19.07
N THR A 267 23.39 45.68 -20.22
CA THR A 267 22.82 44.91 -21.34
C THR A 267 23.74 43.74 -21.64
N TYR A 268 23.17 42.65 -22.09
CA TYR A 268 23.91 41.48 -22.50
C TYR A 268 23.17 40.74 -23.62
N ASP A 269 23.88 39.88 -24.33
CA ASP A 269 23.32 39.05 -25.39
C ASP A 269 22.72 37.76 -24.80
N LYS A 270 21.40 37.66 -24.83
CA LYS A 270 20.64 36.50 -24.34
C LYS A 270 20.96 35.23 -25.09
N THR A 271 21.30 35.30 -26.38
CA THR A 271 21.66 34.14 -27.19
C THR A 271 23.02 33.60 -26.76
N LEU A 272 23.98 34.50 -26.52
CA LEU A 272 25.28 34.10 -25.98
C LEU A 272 25.15 33.51 -24.57
N LEU A 273 24.34 34.13 -23.70
CA LEU A 273 24.07 33.56 -22.35
C LEU A 273 23.47 32.15 -22.46
N GLN A 274 22.48 31.94 -23.34
CA GLN A 274 21.90 30.63 -23.57
C GLN A 274 22.94 29.59 -24.02
N ASN A 275 23.87 30.00 -24.89
CA ASN A 275 24.96 29.14 -25.33
C ASN A 275 25.93 28.81 -24.20
N GLN A 276 26.25 29.79 -23.33
CA GLN A 276 27.09 29.55 -22.16
C GLN A 276 26.42 28.58 -21.17
N VAL A 277 25.12 28.72 -20.91
CA VAL A 277 24.38 27.80 -20.08
C VAL A 277 24.42 26.36 -20.60
N LYS A 278 24.26 26.18 -21.92
CA LYS A 278 24.39 24.87 -22.55
C LYS A 278 25.83 24.29 -22.50
N ALA A 279 26.81 25.15 -22.38
CA ALA A 279 28.21 24.75 -22.32
C ALA A 279 28.70 24.38 -20.92
N LEU A 280 27.92 24.71 -19.85
CA LEU A 280 28.24 24.33 -18.50
C LEU A 280 28.36 22.81 -18.35
N SER A 281 29.25 22.36 -17.46
CA SER A 281 29.43 20.93 -17.18
C SER A 281 28.15 20.27 -16.72
N CYS A 282 27.38 20.96 -15.88
CA CYS A 282 26.08 20.46 -15.36
C CYS A 282 24.99 20.32 -16.45
N ALA A 283 25.16 21.00 -17.59
CA ALA A 283 24.21 20.92 -18.71
C ALA A 283 24.53 19.81 -19.69
N LYS A 284 25.69 19.15 -19.56
CA LYS A 284 26.12 18.06 -20.44
C LYS A 284 25.55 16.74 -19.96
N GLU A 285 24.93 15.99 -20.85
CA GLU A 285 24.27 14.71 -20.55
C GLU A 285 25.22 13.70 -19.88
N GLU A 286 26.49 13.67 -20.30
CA GLU A 286 27.52 12.80 -19.74
C GLU A 286 27.86 13.02 -18.26
N ASN A 287 27.51 14.20 -17.73
CA ASN A 287 27.78 14.57 -16.33
C ASN A 287 26.50 14.57 -15.46
N GLN A 288 25.38 14.15 -16.05
CA GLN A 288 24.10 14.14 -15.37
C GLN A 288 23.74 12.75 -14.87
N VAL A 289 23.16 12.70 -13.68
CA VAL A 289 22.58 11.50 -13.11
C VAL A 289 21.07 11.64 -13.15
N LYS A 290 20.40 10.67 -13.74
CA LYS A 290 18.93 10.64 -13.75
C LYS A 290 18.40 10.36 -12.34
N PRO A 291 17.27 10.98 -11.95
CA PRO A 291 16.62 10.63 -10.70
C PRO A 291 16.07 9.21 -10.78
N GLU A 292 16.13 8.48 -9.69
CA GLU A 292 15.46 7.19 -9.54
C GLU A 292 14.23 7.35 -8.67
N ASN A 293 13.15 6.67 -9.02
CA ASN A 293 11.91 6.69 -8.25
C ASN A 293 12.09 5.94 -6.93
N ALA A 294 11.34 6.36 -5.91
CA ALA A 294 11.14 5.55 -4.74
C ALA A 294 10.40 4.25 -5.10
N TYR A 295 10.66 3.18 -4.38
CA TYR A 295 10.02 1.88 -4.59
C TYR A 295 9.91 1.10 -3.28
N VAL A 296 9.06 0.07 -3.26
CA VAL A 296 8.94 -0.84 -2.13
C VAL A 296 9.86 -2.03 -2.36
N ALA A 297 10.65 -2.37 -1.35
CA ALA A 297 11.56 -3.51 -1.40
C ALA A 297 11.51 -4.32 -0.10
N LEU A 298 11.69 -5.63 -0.23
CA LEU A 298 11.83 -6.55 0.89
C LEU A 298 13.22 -6.38 1.53
N SER A 299 13.23 -6.01 2.81
CA SER A 299 14.43 -5.86 3.62
C SER A 299 14.33 -6.75 4.87
N GLY A 300 15.02 -7.89 4.86
CA GLY A 300 14.89 -8.89 5.92
C GLY A 300 13.52 -9.58 5.89
N SER A 301 12.65 -9.27 6.87
CA SER A 301 11.31 -9.85 6.97
C SER A 301 10.18 -8.86 6.65
N GLU A 302 10.49 -7.63 6.33
CA GLU A 302 9.51 -6.57 6.10
C GLU A 302 9.78 -5.83 4.81
N PHE A 303 8.71 -5.39 4.16
CA PHE A 303 8.78 -4.48 3.04
C PHE A 303 8.97 -3.05 3.53
N GLN A 304 9.92 -2.35 2.95
CA GLN A 304 10.25 -0.97 3.26
C GLN A 304 10.26 -0.13 1.99
N ILE A 305 9.99 1.16 2.14
CA ILE A 305 10.15 2.11 1.04
C ILE A 305 11.62 2.47 0.95
N VAL A 306 12.22 2.18 -0.20
CA VAL A 306 13.53 2.71 -0.59
C VAL A 306 13.28 4.09 -1.17
N PRO A 307 13.85 5.16 -0.56
CA PRO A 307 13.61 6.52 -1.02
C PRO A 307 14.11 6.75 -2.43
N GLU A 308 13.49 7.71 -3.10
CA GLU A 308 13.98 8.24 -4.37
C GLU A 308 15.37 8.82 -4.25
N THR A 309 16.17 8.71 -5.31
CA THR A 309 17.42 9.44 -5.44
C THR A 309 17.19 10.69 -6.27
N GLN A 310 17.65 11.83 -5.74
CA GLN A 310 17.60 13.07 -6.49
C GLN A 310 18.76 13.10 -7.47
N GLY A 311 18.45 13.06 -8.76
CA GLY A 311 19.45 13.18 -9.81
C GLY A 311 19.99 14.61 -9.95
N SER A 312 20.93 14.75 -10.88
CA SER A 312 21.48 16.04 -11.33
C SER A 312 21.11 16.37 -12.79
N GLU A 313 20.10 15.69 -13.33
CA GLU A 313 19.60 15.96 -14.69
C GLU A 313 18.96 17.35 -14.76
N LEU A 314 19.66 18.29 -15.45
CA LEU A 314 19.31 19.69 -15.49
C LEU A 314 18.28 19.99 -16.58
N LYS A 315 17.21 20.68 -16.22
CA LYS A 315 16.29 21.31 -17.19
C LYS A 315 16.92 22.59 -17.71
N VAL A 316 17.75 22.48 -18.73
CA VAL A 316 18.56 23.59 -19.28
C VAL A 316 17.75 24.84 -19.53
N LYS A 317 16.50 24.72 -19.95
CA LYS A 317 15.59 25.85 -20.20
C LYS A 317 15.24 26.61 -18.92
N GLU A 318 15.00 25.90 -17.83
CA GLU A 318 14.67 26.51 -16.55
C GLU A 318 15.92 27.10 -15.89
N ALA A 319 17.04 26.40 -15.95
CA ALA A 319 18.34 26.93 -15.51
C ALA A 319 18.71 28.22 -16.23
N TYR A 320 18.44 28.30 -17.57
CA TYR A 320 18.61 29.53 -18.32
C TYR A 320 17.74 30.67 -17.77
N LYS A 321 16.49 30.45 -17.43
CA LYS A 321 15.61 31.47 -16.86
C LYS A 321 16.15 32.04 -15.55
N VAL A 322 16.62 31.16 -14.67
CA VAL A 322 17.21 31.54 -13.38
C VAL A 322 18.48 32.37 -13.61
N LEU A 323 19.35 31.93 -14.54
CA LEU A 323 20.57 32.63 -14.90
C LEU A 323 20.29 33.97 -15.61
N ASP A 324 19.31 34.04 -16.51
CA ASP A 324 18.88 35.28 -17.17
C ASP A 324 18.43 36.34 -16.14
N ALA A 325 17.64 35.91 -15.15
CA ALA A 325 17.20 36.78 -14.06
C ALA A 325 18.36 37.23 -13.16
N ALA A 326 19.30 36.33 -12.84
CA ALA A 326 20.47 36.64 -12.02
C ALA A 326 21.42 37.63 -12.74
N VAL A 327 21.70 37.41 -14.03
CA VAL A 327 22.53 38.31 -14.86
C VAL A 327 21.84 39.66 -15.04
N ALA A 328 20.54 39.71 -15.29
CA ALA A 328 19.77 40.94 -15.36
C ALA A 328 19.79 41.73 -14.03
N GLY A 329 19.88 41.05 -12.93
CA GLY A 329 20.03 41.62 -11.57
C GLY A 329 21.47 41.90 -11.15
N SER A 330 22.45 41.78 -12.06
CA SER A 330 23.89 41.96 -11.78
C SER A 330 24.41 41.10 -10.62
N GLN A 331 23.80 39.93 -10.38
CA GLN A 331 24.25 39.00 -9.34
C GLN A 331 25.58 38.37 -9.77
N THR A 332 26.44 38.14 -8.80
CA THR A 332 27.77 37.53 -9.04
C THR A 332 27.82 36.04 -8.70
N THR A 333 26.75 35.50 -8.15
CA THR A 333 26.61 34.09 -7.80
C THR A 333 25.16 33.67 -7.97
N VAL A 334 24.94 32.48 -8.52
CA VAL A 334 23.65 31.83 -8.61
C VAL A 334 23.80 30.39 -8.17
N ASP A 335 22.92 29.93 -7.30
CA ASP A 335 22.88 28.55 -6.81
C ASP A 335 21.71 27.83 -7.48
N LEU A 336 22.00 27.07 -8.54
CA LEU A 336 21.05 26.16 -9.19
C LEU A 336 20.83 24.90 -8.34
N GLY A 337 21.85 24.50 -7.53
CA GLY A 337 21.79 23.25 -6.75
C GLY A 337 20.67 23.23 -5.71
N SER A 338 20.32 24.40 -5.18
CA SER A 338 19.25 24.57 -4.18
C SER A 338 17.85 24.74 -4.80
N ASP A 339 17.75 24.95 -6.12
CA ASP A 339 16.46 25.15 -6.79
C ASP A 339 15.96 23.83 -7.42
N PRO A 340 14.93 23.20 -6.82
CA PRO A 340 14.41 21.93 -7.33
C PRO A 340 13.75 22.05 -8.71
N GLU A 341 13.27 23.24 -9.10
CA GLU A 341 12.55 23.46 -10.36
C GLU A 341 13.46 23.33 -11.59
N VAL A 342 14.76 23.55 -11.43
CA VAL A 342 15.75 23.45 -12.50
C VAL A 342 16.23 22.03 -12.78
N TYR A 343 15.85 21.04 -11.95
CA TYR A 343 16.22 19.64 -12.13
C TYR A 343 15.01 18.77 -12.44
N VAL A 344 15.26 17.68 -13.15
CA VAL A 344 14.27 16.62 -13.30
C VAL A 344 14.08 15.96 -11.93
N GLN A 345 12.84 15.82 -11.52
CA GLN A 345 12.48 15.18 -10.26
C GLN A 345 12.09 13.74 -10.50
N ALA A 346 12.26 12.89 -9.49
CA ALA A 346 11.68 11.56 -9.49
C ALA A 346 10.15 11.65 -9.64
N ALA A 347 9.57 10.77 -10.46
CA ALA A 347 8.13 10.75 -10.69
C ALA A 347 7.36 10.18 -9.50
N VAL A 348 8.00 9.28 -8.72
CA VAL A 348 7.45 8.67 -7.51
C VAL A 348 8.39 8.98 -6.36
N THR A 349 7.84 9.55 -5.30
CA THR A 349 8.58 9.93 -4.09
C THR A 349 8.19 9.05 -2.90
N SER A 350 9.01 8.99 -1.89
CA SER A 350 8.82 8.15 -0.69
C SER A 350 7.58 8.52 0.14
N ASP A 351 7.02 9.71 -0.06
CA ASP A 351 5.78 10.17 0.57
C ASP A 351 4.52 9.85 -0.26
N SER A 352 4.67 9.17 -1.41
CA SER A 352 3.53 8.74 -2.24
C SER A 352 2.56 7.86 -1.43
N PRO A 353 1.27 8.22 -1.36
CA PRO A 353 0.26 7.41 -0.69
C PRO A 353 0.12 6.00 -1.27
N ASP A 354 0.27 5.87 -2.60
CA ASP A 354 0.17 4.57 -3.27
C ASP A 354 1.32 3.65 -2.88
N LEU A 355 2.53 4.21 -2.74
CA LEU A 355 3.70 3.44 -2.32
C LEU A 355 3.60 3.00 -0.84
N GLN A 356 3.04 3.86 0.01
CA GLN A 356 2.78 3.52 1.40
C GLN A 356 1.71 2.44 1.52
N ALA A 357 0.64 2.54 0.74
CA ALA A 357 -0.41 1.52 0.68
C ALA A 357 0.13 0.17 0.18
N ALA A 358 0.97 0.18 -0.85
CA ALA A 358 1.63 -1.03 -1.36
C ALA A 358 2.54 -1.67 -0.30
N ARG A 359 3.39 -0.89 0.37
CA ARG A 359 4.22 -1.39 1.48
C ARG A 359 3.38 -2.03 2.57
N ASP A 360 2.28 -1.39 2.96
CA ASP A 360 1.42 -1.87 4.04
C ASP A 360 0.68 -3.16 3.62
N ALA A 361 0.21 -3.23 2.38
CA ALA A 361 -0.39 -4.41 1.80
C ALA A 361 0.58 -5.60 1.77
N TYR A 362 1.80 -5.41 1.28
CA TYR A 362 2.82 -6.46 1.24
C TYR A 362 3.25 -6.91 2.65
N ASN A 363 3.33 -5.99 3.60
CA ASN A 363 3.60 -6.33 4.98
C ASN A 363 2.43 -7.06 5.65
N ASN A 364 1.20 -6.91 5.18
CA ASN A 364 0.09 -7.72 5.65
C ASN A 364 0.26 -9.19 5.24
N TYR A 365 0.72 -9.47 4.02
CA TYR A 365 0.99 -10.84 3.59
C TYR A 365 1.96 -11.56 4.53
N THR A 366 3.06 -10.91 4.90
CA THR A 366 4.05 -11.50 5.80
C THR A 366 3.64 -11.54 7.29
N LYS A 367 2.57 -10.84 7.67
CA LYS A 367 2.01 -10.85 9.02
C LYS A 367 0.91 -11.88 9.20
N ALA A 368 0.28 -12.33 8.12
CA ALA A 368 -0.80 -13.30 8.18
C ALA A 368 -0.31 -14.63 8.78
N SER A 369 -1.16 -15.24 9.57
CA SER A 369 -0.91 -16.56 10.13
C SER A 369 -2.23 -17.27 10.33
N ILE A 370 -2.50 -18.25 9.50
CA ILE A 370 -3.73 -19.02 9.51
C ILE A 370 -3.39 -20.44 9.94
N THR A 371 -3.91 -20.84 11.08
CA THR A 371 -3.78 -22.20 11.60
C THR A 371 -5.08 -22.95 11.36
N TYR A 372 -5.03 -23.92 10.48
CA TYR A 372 -6.12 -24.84 10.20
C TYR A 372 -6.18 -25.92 11.26
N THR A 373 -7.40 -26.25 11.69
CA THR A 373 -7.64 -27.34 12.65
C THR A 373 -8.44 -28.46 11.99
N PHE A 374 -7.98 -29.70 12.16
CA PHE A 374 -8.61 -30.93 11.69
C PHE A 374 -8.68 -31.88 12.88
N GLY A 375 -9.61 -31.61 13.81
CA GLY A 375 -9.63 -32.28 15.11
C GLY A 375 -8.37 -31.97 15.94
N ASP A 376 -7.58 -33.01 16.23
CA ASP A 376 -6.32 -32.86 16.98
C ASP A 376 -5.12 -32.47 16.12
N GLN A 377 -5.27 -32.46 14.80
CA GLN A 377 -4.22 -32.08 13.85
C GLN A 377 -4.32 -30.60 13.53
N GLN A 378 -3.16 -29.98 13.27
CA GLN A 378 -3.09 -28.58 12.88
C GLN A 378 -2.10 -28.38 11.74
N VAL A 379 -2.44 -27.51 10.80
CA VAL A 379 -1.58 -27.05 9.73
C VAL A 379 -1.54 -25.51 9.77
N THR A 380 -0.36 -24.95 9.84
CA THR A 380 -0.20 -23.49 9.90
C THR A 380 0.43 -22.96 8.61
N LEU A 381 -0.24 -22.03 7.98
CA LEU A 381 0.32 -21.17 6.95
C LEU A 381 0.76 -19.86 7.61
N ASP A 382 2.04 -19.65 7.72
CA ASP A 382 2.61 -18.48 8.40
C ASP A 382 3.27 -17.49 7.43
N GLY A 383 3.62 -16.32 7.98
CA GLY A 383 4.26 -15.26 7.20
C GLY A 383 5.62 -15.64 6.62
N GLY A 384 6.30 -16.65 7.16
CA GLY A 384 7.55 -17.18 6.58
C GLY A 384 7.29 -17.88 5.25
N THR A 385 6.31 -18.78 5.22
CA THR A 385 5.86 -19.48 4.00
C THR A 385 5.30 -18.47 2.98
N LEU A 386 4.46 -17.53 3.43
CA LEU A 386 3.88 -16.51 2.57
C LEU A 386 4.94 -15.61 1.93
N LYS A 387 5.99 -15.29 2.67
CA LYS A 387 7.13 -14.55 2.16
C LYS A 387 7.86 -15.28 1.03
N ASP A 388 8.03 -16.61 1.17
CA ASP A 388 8.72 -17.42 0.17
C ASP A 388 7.92 -17.56 -1.14
N TRP A 389 6.62 -17.26 -1.11
CA TRP A 389 5.76 -17.19 -2.29
C TRP A 389 5.87 -15.86 -3.05
N LEU A 390 6.46 -14.82 -2.41
CA LEU A 390 6.64 -13.52 -3.03
C LEU A 390 7.93 -13.52 -3.85
N GLU A 391 7.80 -13.42 -5.16
CA GLU A 391 8.94 -13.32 -6.05
C GLU A 391 9.47 -11.88 -6.05
N VAL A 392 10.77 -11.72 -5.73
CA VAL A 392 11.44 -10.43 -5.71
C VAL A 392 12.69 -10.44 -6.60
N ASP A 393 13.01 -9.28 -7.18
CA ASP A 393 14.24 -9.07 -7.96
C ASP A 393 15.48 -8.89 -7.06
N GLU A 394 16.62 -8.64 -7.68
CA GLU A 394 17.89 -8.39 -6.98
C GLU A 394 17.85 -7.15 -6.05
N LYS A 395 16.92 -6.22 -6.31
CA LYS A 395 16.69 -5.02 -5.48
C LYS A 395 15.67 -5.26 -4.37
N GLY A 396 15.05 -6.44 -4.32
CA GLY A 396 13.98 -6.78 -3.39
C GLY A 396 12.59 -6.26 -3.80
N GLN A 397 12.43 -5.79 -5.05
CA GLN A 397 11.13 -5.38 -5.59
C GLN A 397 10.35 -6.61 -6.05
N LEU A 398 9.03 -6.61 -5.83
CA LEU A 398 8.18 -7.67 -6.35
C LEU A 398 8.23 -7.74 -7.88
N ILE A 399 8.42 -8.96 -8.40
CA ILE A 399 8.41 -9.26 -9.82
C ILE A 399 6.96 -9.52 -10.24
N GLY A 400 6.55 -8.93 -11.36
CA GLY A 400 5.29 -9.26 -12.01
C GLY A 400 4.10 -8.38 -11.66
N GLY A 401 4.05 -7.70 -10.54
CA GLY A 401 3.02 -6.69 -10.20
C GLY A 401 1.55 -7.14 -10.28
N ASP A 402 1.27 -8.38 -10.73
CA ASP A 402 -0.01 -9.03 -10.68
C ASP A 402 0.04 -10.20 -9.66
N ASP A 403 -1.01 -10.35 -8.90
CA ASP A 403 -1.14 -11.36 -7.85
C ASP A 403 -1.31 -12.79 -8.42
N SER A 404 -1.02 -13.04 -9.69
CA SER A 404 -1.37 -14.31 -10.34
C SER A 404 -0.55 -15.48 -9.82
N SER A 405 0.78 -15.33 -9.68
CA SER A 405 1.63 -16.40 -9.13
C SER A 405 1.34 -16.63 -7.65
N PHE A 406 1.17 -15.57 -6.89
CA PHE A 406 0.81 -15.65 -5.48
C PHE A 406 -0.55 -16.33 -5.27
N LYS A 407 -1.54 -15.99 -6.09
CA LYS A 407 -2.85 -16.64 -6.10
C LYS A 407 -2.76 -18.12 -6.47
N GLN A 408 -1.85 -18.49 -7.37
CA GLN A 408 -1.61 -19.90 -7.69
C GLN A 408 -1.06 -20.66 -6.48
N HIS A 409 -0.11 -20.09 -5.73
CA HIS A 409 0.39 -20.70 -4.49
C HIS A 409 -0.71 -20.90 -3.44
N ILE A 410 -1.63 -19.95 -3.29
CA ILE A 410 -2.81 -20.11 -2.42
C ILE A 410 -3.66 -21.29 -2.89
N THR A 411 -3.93 -21.38 -4.19
CA THR A 411 -4.74 -22.45 -4.79
C THR A 411 -4.08 -23.81 -4.57
N ASP A 412 -2.78 -23.91 -4.82
CA ASP A 412 -1.99 -25.14 -4.64
C ASP A 412 -1.93 -25.57 -3.17
N PHE A 413 -1.81 -24.62 -2.26
CA PHE A 413 -1.84 -24.89 -0.83
C PHE A 413 -3.18 -25.46 -0.39
N VAL A 414 -4.29 -24.83 -0.80
CA VAL A 414 -5.64 -25.33 -0.50
C VAL A 414 -5.90 -26.71 -1.12
N ALA A 415 -5.45 -26.93 -2.34
CA ALA A 415 -5.53 -28.24 -2.98
C ALA A 415 -4.72 -29.31 -2.23
N GLN A 416 -3.56 -28.94 -1.66
CA GLN A 416 -2.78 -29.85 -0.82
C GLN A 416 -3.48 -30.13 0.51
N LEU A 417 -4.10 -29.12 1.16
CA LEU A 417 -4.94 -29.35 2.35
C LEU A 417 -6.06 -30.35 2.07
N ALA A 418 -6.79 -30.15 0.96
CA ALA A 418 -7.87 -31.04 0.56
C ALA A 418 -7.35 -32.47 0.34
N LYS A 419 -6.24 -32.62 -0.38
CA LYS A 419 -5.64 -33.94 -0.63
C LYS A 419 -5.23 -34.66 0.65
N ASP A 420 -4.76 -33.93 1.67
CA ASP A 420 -4.22 -34.51 2.91
C ASP A 420 -5.32 -34.74 3.97
N HIS A 421 -6.44 -34.01 3.88
CA HIS A 421 -7.46 -34.02 4.94
C HIS A 421 -8.87 -34.37 4.49
N ASP A 422 -9.16 -34.40 3.17
CA ASP A 422 -10.46 -34.87 2.68
C ASP A 422 -10.59 -36.37 2.88
N THR A 423 -11.76 -36.76 3.35
CA THR A 423 -12.09 -38.16 3.61
C THR A 423 -13.25 -38.68 2.78
N VAL A 424 -13.98 -37.84 2.06
CA VAL A 424 -14.94 -38.25 1.02
C VAL A 424 -14.20 -39.09 -0.02
N GLY A 425 -14.79 -40.19 -0.45
CA GLY A 425 -14.15 -41.10 -1.41
C GLY A 425 -13.11 -42.03 -0.78
N THR A 426 -13.12 -42.19 0.54
CA THR A 426 -12.23 -43.12 1.24
C THR A 426 -12.99 -44.27 1.88
N THR A 427 -12.27 -45.34 2.24
CA THR A 427 -12.79 -46.50 2.93
C THR A 427 -12.49 -46.38 4.42
N ARG A 428 -13.51 -46.64 5.27
CA ARG A 428 -13.40 -46.57 6.73
C ARG A 428 -13.49 -47.96 7.33
N GLU A 429 -12.65 -48.20 8.28
CA GLU A 429 -12.75 -49.39 9.13
C GLU A 429 -13.84 -49.15 10.20
N PHE A 430 -14.79 -50.06 10.28
CA PHE A 430 -15.90 -49.98 11.19
C PHE A 430 -16.04 -51.28 12.01
N HIS A 431 -16.13 -51.13 13.32
CA HIS A 431 -16.37 -52.24 14.24
C HIS A 431 -17.87 -52.36 14.54
N THR A 432 -18.48 -53.42 14.03
CA THR A 432 -19.92 -53.62 14.11
C THR A 432 -20.39 -54.08 15.49
N THR A 433 -21.66 -53.85 15.79
CA THR A 433 -22.34 -54.37 17.00
C THR A 433 -22.24 -55.88 17.12
N SER A 434 -22.24 -56.60 16.02
CA SER A 434 -22.07 -58.05 15.96
C SER A 434 -20.64 -58.54 16.21
N GLY A 435 -19.66 -57.61 16.43
CA GLY A 435 -18.25 -57.91 16.70
C GLY A 435 -17.41 -58.19 15.44
N ARG A 436 -17.92 -57.92 14.25
CA ARG A 436 -17.15 -57.98 12.98
C ARG A 436 -16.43 -56.67 12.74
N THR A 437 -15.35 -56.72 12.02
CA THR A 437 -14.72 -55.51 11.43
C THR A 437 -15.06 -55.49 9.94
N VAL A 438 -15.64 -54.44 9.48
CA VAL A 438 -15.98 -54.21 8.07
C VAL A 438 -15.28 -52.97 7.50
N TYR A 439 -15.11 -52.90 6.21
CA TYR A 439 -14.48 -51.77 5.52
C TYR A 439 -15.50 -51.16 4.57
N VAL A 440 -16.00 -50.00 4.91
CA VAL A 440 -17.09 -49.35 4.19
C VAL A 440 -16.58 -48.13 3.42
N TYR A 441 -16.71 -48.16 2.11
CA TYR A 441 -16.40 -47.03 1.23
C TYR A 441 -17.58 -46.07 1.15
N SER A 442 -17.29 -44.75 1.11
CA SER A 442 -18.33 -43.78 0.76
C SER A 442 -17.82 -42.68 -0.13
N SER A 443 -18.52 -42.40 -1.21
CA SER A 443 -18.30 -41.29 -2.12
C SER A 443 -19.11 -40.03 -1.73
N VAL A 444 -19.95 -40.11 -0.73
CA VAL A 444 -20.91 -39.05 -0.39
C VAL A 444 -20.78 -38.54 1.06
N TYR A 445 -20.16 -39.33 1.94
CA TYR A 445 -19.95 -39.00 3.36
C TYR A 445 -18.46 -38.81 3.66
N GLY A 446 -18.15 -37.82 4.46
CA GLY A 446 -16.79 -37.51 4.91
C GLY A 446 -16.58 -36.00 5.00
N TRP A 447 -15.35 -35.63 5.27
CA TRP A 447 -14.86 -34.26 5.17
C TRP A 447 -14.48 -33.97 3.74
N GLU A 448 -14.91 -32.83 3.22
CA GLU A 448 -14.52 -32.33 1.89
C GLU A 448 -14.41 -30.82 1.95
N ILE A 449 -13.22 -30.29 1.70
CA ILE A 449 -12.94 -28.86 1.70
C ILE A 449 -13.61 -28.22 0.46
N ASP A 450 -14.35 -27.16 0.66
CA ASP A 450 -14.78 -26.28 -0.43
C ASP A 450 -13.58 -25.42 -0.85
N GLN A 451 -12.78 -25.96 -1.78
CA GLN A 451 -11.55 -25.34 -2.22
C GLN A 451 -11.77 -23.95 -2.81
N ALA A 452 -12.89 -23.72 -3.50
CA ALA A 452 -13.18 -22.42 -4.10
C ALA A 452 -13.45 -21.34 -3.04
N GLN A 453 -14.32 -21.68 -2.07
CA GLN A 453 -14.63 -20.80 -0.94
C GLN A 453 -13.40 -20.56 -0.06
N GLU A 454 -12.61 -21.61 0.15
CA GLU A 454 -11.41 -21.54 0.99
C GLU A 454 -10.33 -20.64 0.36
N VAL A 455 -10.09 -20.77 -0.95
CA VAL A 455 -9.16 -19.88 -1.67
C VAL A 455 -9.59 -18.42 -1.57
N GLU A 456 -10.89 -18.14 -1.70
CA GLU A 456 -11.41 -16.78 -1.57
C GLU A 456 -11.19 -16.24 -0.15
N GLN A 457 -11.59 -17.01 0.87
CA GLN A 457 -11.44 -16.61 2.27
C GLN A 457 -9.98 -16.45 2.65
N LEU A 458 -9.12 -17.40 2.28
CA LEU A 458 -7.69 -17.36 2.59
C LEU A 458 -7.01 -16.14 1.94
N THR A 459 -7.37 -15.83 0.69
CA THR A 459 -6.88 -14.63 0.00
C THR A 459 -7.23 -13.35 0.76
N GLN A 460 -8.46 -13.23 1.27
CA GLN A 460 -8.90 -12.08 2.07
C GLN A 460 -8.17 -12.01 3.42
N GLU A 461 -7.98 -13.14 4.09
CA GLU A 461 -7.27 -13.21 5.38
C GLU A 461 -5.79 -12.85 5.24
N ILE A 462 -5.13 -13.32 4.19
CA ILE A 462 -3.73 -12.98 3.90
C ILE A 462 -3.61 -11.49 3.59
N SER A 463 -4.44 -10.95 2.70
CA SER A 463 -4.39 -9.54 2.31
C SER A 463 -4.66 -8.57 3.47
N SER A 464 -5.43 -9.00 4.46
CA SER A 464 -5.70 -8.21 5.67
C SER A 464 -4.67 -8.44 6.79
N GLY A 465 -3.72 -9.36 6.63
CA GLY A 465 -2.74 -9.71 7.66
C GLY A 465 -3.37 -10.42 8.86
N THR A 466 -4.44 -11.17 8.62
CA THR A 466 -5.20 -11.86 9.67
C THR A 466 -4.36 -12.93 10.37
N GLN A 467 -4.50 -13.02 11.69
CA GLN A 467 -3.96 -14.12 12.51
C GLN A 467 -5.14 -14.84 13.15
N THR A 468 -5.35 -16.09 12.75
CA THR A 468 -6.51 -16.86 13.20
C THR A 468 -6.23 -18.35 13.31
N VAL A 469 -7.08 -19.04 14.09
CA VAL A 469 -7.14 -20.49 14.21
C VAL A 469 -8.55 -20.89 13.85
N ARG A 470 -8.74 -21.71 12.83
CA ARG A 470 -10.06 -22.10 12.33
C ARG A 470 -10.05 -23.41 11.57
N GLU A 471 -11.21 -23.99 11.37
CA GLU A 471 -11.40 -25.01 10.34
C GLU A 471 -11.42 -24.39 8.94
N PRO A 472 -11.10 -25.16 7.89
CA PRO A 472 -11.34 -24.72 6.52
C PRO A 472 -12.84 -24.64 6.21
N ALA A 473 -13.18 -23.97 5.11
CA ALA A 473 -14.52 -24.05 4.54
C ALA A 473 -14.76 -25.46 4.02
N TYR A 474 -15.85 -26.08 4.44
CA TYR A 474 -16.20 -27.44 4.02
C TYR A 474 -17.44 -27.45 3.12
N SER A 475 -17.38 -28.16 2.00
CA SER A 475 -18.53 -28.53 1.18
C SER A 475 -19.30 -29.70 1.78
N LYS A 476 -18.59 -30.62 2.50
CA LYS A 476 -19.19 -31.70 3.25
C LYS A 476 -18.51 -31.85 4.63
N ARG A 477 -19.30 -32.21 5.61
CA ARG A 477 -18.83 -32.44 6.97
C ARG A 477 -19.18 -33.87 7.40
N ALA A 478 -18.28 -34.47 8.19
CA ALA A 478 -18.54 -35.71 8.91
C ALA A 478 -18.86 -35.42 10.39
N GLU A 479 -19.32 -36.42 11.11
CA GLU A 479 -19.67 -36.29 12.52
C GLU A 479 -18.46 -36.04 13.43
N SER A 480 -17.29 -36.50 13.02
CA SER A 480 -16.08 -36.41 13.82
C SER A 480 -14.83 -36.37 12.97
N HIS A 481 -13.78 -35.71 13.46
CA HIS A 481 -12.40 -35.85 12.97
C HIS A 481 -11.66 -37.03 13.58
N GLY A 482 -12.40 -37.96 14.19
CA GLY A 482 -11.81 -39.16 14.80
C GLY A 482 -11.36 -40.20 13.77
N TYR A 483 -11.01 -41.36 14.28
CA TYR A 483 -10.40 -42.48 13.54
C TYR A 483 -11.11 -42.88 12.24
N ASN A 484 -12.47 -42.79 12.18
CA ASN A 484 -13.26 -43.22 11.03
C ASN A 484 -14.36 -42.22 10.62
N ASP A 485 -14.28 -40.98 11.09
CA ASP A 485 -15.23 -39.88 10.85
C ASP A 485 -16.64 -40.06 11.42
N LEU A 486 -16.96 -41.23 11.97
CA LEU A 486 -18.33 -41.63 12.34
C LEU A 486 -18.73 -41.17 13.76
N GLY A 487 -17.75 -40.80 14.58
CA GLY A 487 -18.02 -40.43 15.96
C GLY A 487 -18.65 -41.56 16.78
N ASN A 488 -19.48 -41.17 17.74
CA ASN A 488 -20.18 -42.09 18.64
C ASN A 488 -21.71 -42.06 18.48
N THR A 489 -22.20 -41.27 17.53
CA THR A 489 -23.61 -41.12 17.14
C THR A 489 -23.78 -41.53 15.72
N TYR A 490 -24.37 -42.68 15.45
CA TYR A 490 -24.53 -43.23 14.11
C TYR A 490 -25.65 -44.27 14.04
N ILE A 491 -26.11 -44.57 12.83
CA ILE A 491 -27.02 -45.68 12.55
C ILE A 491 -26.23 -46.78 11.84
N GLU A 492 -26.15 -47.95 12.47
CA GLU A 492 -25.59 -49.16 11.89
C GLU A 492 -26.71 -49.97 11.21
N VAL A 493 -26.54 -50.34 9.95
CA VAL A 493 -27.47 -51.16 9.18
C VAL A 493 -26.75 -52.42 8.75
N ASP A 494 -26.86 -53.51 9.51
CA ASP A 494 -26.32 -54.84 9.16
C ASP A 494 -27.25 -55.51 8.15
N LEU A 495 -26.90 -55.38 6.88
CA LEU A 495 -27.67 -55.96 5.74
C LEU A 495 -27.61 -57.48 5.76
N SER A 496 -26.54 -58.08 6.26
CA SER A 496 -26.44 -59.53 6.43
C SER A 496 -27.25 -60.04 7.64
N GLY A 497 -27.17 -59.28 8.73
CA GLY A 497 -27.91 -59.57 9.98
C GLY A 497 -29.37 -59.19 9.89
N GLN A 498 -29.76 -58.35 8.91
CA GLN A 498 -31.11 -57.81 8.75
C GLN A 498 -31.61 -57.13 9.99
N HIS A 499 -30.72 -56.32 10.60
CA HIS A 499 -30.97 -55.57 11.81
C HIS A 499 -30.30 -54.22 11.75
N MET A 500 -30.88 -53.18 12.35
CA MET A 500 -30.29 -51.87 12.50
C MET A 500 -30.17 -51.47 13.94
N TYR A 501 -29.16 -50.70 14.26
CA TYR A 501 -28.93 -50.11 15.58
C TYR A 501 -28.73 -48.60 15.42
N TYR A 502 -29.36 -47.82 16.28
CA TYR A 502 -29.12 -46.39 16.38
C TYR A 502 -28.35 -46.09 17.65
N TYR A 503 -27.14 -45.64 17.49
CA TYR A 503 -26.27 -45.21 18.58
C TYR A 503 -26.35 -43.69 18.76
N GLN A 504 -26.43 -43.27 20.01
CA GLN A 504 -26.22 -41.87 20.40
C GLN A 504 -25.24 -41.85 21.54
N ASP A 505 -24.18 -41.03 21.44
CA ASP A 505 -23.12 -40.91 22.44
C ASP A 505 -22.57 -42.29 22.91
N GLY A 506 -22.43 -43.23 21.97
CA GLY A 506 -21.91 -44.56 22.19
C GLY A 506 -22.89 -45.54 22.87
N SER A 507 -24.15 -45.18 23.04
CA SER A 507 -25.19 -46.02 23.58
C SER A 507 -26.27 -46.34 22.54
N ILE A 508 -26.74 -47.60 22.49
CA ILE A 508 -27.88 -47.95 21.64
C ILE A 508 -29.13 -47.32 22.26
N ILE A 509 -29.80 -46.43 21.50
CA ILE A 509 -31.04 -45.77 21.89
C ILE A 509 -32.26 -46.40 21.21
N PHE A 510 -32.03 -47.08 20.09
CA PHE A 510 -33.08 -47.75 19.34
C PHE A 510 -32.47 -48.86 18.47
N ASP A 511 -33.19 -49.97 18.31
CA ASP A 511 -32.83 -51.02 17.37
C ASP A 511 -34.08 -51.61 16.72
N SER A 512 -33.94 -52.24 15.56
CA SER A 512 -35.05 -52.83 14.82
C SER A 512 -34.60 -53.93 13.88
N ASP A 513 -35.37 -55.03 13.82
CA ASP A 513 -35.31 -55.91 12.69
C ASP A 513 -35.79 -55.19 11.41
N ILE A 514 -35.17 -55.46 10.27
CA ILE A 514 -35.44 -54.83 8.98
C ILE A 514 -35.63 -55.87 7.88
N VAL A 515 -36.07 -55.38 6.72
CA VAL A 515 -35.95 -56.13 5.42
C VAL A 515 -35.34 -55.19 4.43
N SER A 516 -34.12 -55.48 4.01
CA SER A 516 -33.37 -54.70 3.01
C SER A 516 -33.75 -55.08 1.57
N GLY A 517 -32.98 -54.61 0.61
CA GLY A 517 -33.15 -54.91 -0.82
C GLY A 517 -33.08 -56.40 -1.12
N ASP A 518 -33.83 -56.84 -2.16
CA ASP A 518 -33.95 -58.25 -2.59
C ASP A 518 -32.65 -58.73 -3.27
N MET A 519 -31.97 -59.69 -2.65
CA MET A 519 -30.68 -60.19 -3.16
C MET A 519 -30.78 -61.02 -4.46
N GLN A 520 -32.00 -61.41 -4.89
CA GLN A 520 -32.19 -62.07 -6.17
C GLN A 520 -31.99 -61.15 -7.35
N TYR A 521 -32.07 -59.83 -7.16
CA TYR A 521 -31.96 -58.81 -8.21
C TYR A 521 -30.84 -57.84 -7.89
N GLU A 522 -29.85 -57.77 -8.75
CA GLU A 522 -28.67 -56.90 -8.56
C GLU A 522 -29.02 -55.42 -8.40
N ASP A 523 -30.03 -54.98 -9.14
CA ASP A 523 -30.52 -53.59 -9.15
C ASP A 523 -31.43 -53.25 -7.96
N ARG A 524 -31.72 -54.23 -7.10
CA ARG A 524 -32.54 -54.06 -5.91
C ARG A 524 -31.76 -54.20 -4.58
N LYS A 525 -30.52 -54.63 -4.64
CA LYS A 525 -29.69 -54.70 -3.45
C LYS A 525 -29.57 -53.32 -2.80
N THR A 526 -29.61 -53.26 -1.48
CA THR A 526 -29.25 -52.06 -0.75
C THR A 526 -27.75 -51.85 -0.90
N PRO A 527 -27.26 -50.74 -1.47
CA PRO A 527 -25.84 -50.52 -1.60
C PRO A 527 -25.15 -50.34 -0.23
N GLU A 528 -23.95 -50.93 -0.11
CA GLU A 528 -23.05 -50.60 0.98
C GLU A 528 -22.58 -49.15 0.85
N GLY A 529 -22.34 -48.52 2.00
CA GLY A 529 -21.87 -47.13 2.04
C GLY A 529 -22.18 -46.46 3.34
N ILE A 530 -21.72 -45.20 3.43
CA ILE A 530 -22.06 -44.32 4.55
C ILE A 530 -22.81 -43.13 3.95
N TYR A 531 -23.96 -42.85 4.51
CA TYR A 531 -24.93 -41.89 4.01
C TYR A 531 -25.38 -41.00 5.17
N THR A 532 -26.16 -39.95 4.85
CA THR A 532 -26.91 -39.14 5.83
C THR A 532 -28.34 -38.96 5.36
N LEU A 533 -29.24 -38.68 6.30
CA LEU A 533 -30.64 -38.44 5.98
C LEU A 533 -30.81 -37.19 5.13
N TYR A 534 -31.50 -37.30 3.97
CA TYR A 534 -31.76 -36.14 3.13
C TYR A 534 -32.88 -35.24 3.66
N TRP A 535 -34.01 -35.87 3.97
CA TRP A 535 -35.21 -35.24 4.52
C TRP A 535 -36.12 -36.35 5.07
N LYS A 536 -37.20 -35.97 5.73
CA LYS A 536 -38.21 -36.92 6.19
C LYS A 536 -39.62 -36.37 5.92
N LYS A 537 -40.54 -37.26 5.54
CA LYS A 537 -41.91 -36.92 5.19
C LYS A 537 -42.90 -37.99 5.68
N SER A 538 -44.07 -37.53 6.13
CA SER A 538 -45.15 -38.39 6.62
C SER A 538 -46.49 -37.76 6.28
N PRO A 539 -47.42 -38.44 5.55
CA PRO A 539 -47.20 -39.63 4.75
C PRO A 539 -46.54 -39.32 3.39
N ASP A 540 -46.09 -40.36 2.67
CA ASP A 540 -45.58 -40.21 1.30
C ASP A 540 -45.98 -41.40 0.39
N VAL A 541 -45.79 -41.25 -0.94
CA VAL A 541 -46.02 -42.29 -1.93
C VAL A 541 -44.70 -42.60 -2.64
N LEU A 542 -44.16 -43.78 -2.39
CA LEU A 542 -42.97 -44.29 -3.04
C LEU A 542 -43.32 -44.79 -4.46
N ARG A 543 -42.58 -44.31 -5.47
CA ARG A 543 -42.76 -44.68 -6.87
C ARG A 543 -41.51 -45.29 -7.43
N GLY A 544 -41.69 -46.42 -8.12
CA GLY A 544 -40.62 -47.04 -8.93
C GLY A 544 -40.30 -46.24 -10.18
N LYS A 545 -39.48 -46.82 -11.06
CA LYS A 545 -39.15 -46.19 -12.36
C LYS A 545 -40.41 -45.94 -13.17
N GLN A 546 -40.51 -44.79 -13.81
CA GLN A 546 -41.61 -44.50 -14.73
C GLN A 546 -41.44 -45.32 -16.01
N LYS A 547 -42.52 -46.02 -16.43
CA LYS A 547 -42.59 -46.79 -17.66
C LYS A 547 -42.88 -45.86 -18.87
N PRO A 548 -42.61 -46.31 -20.09
CA PRO A 548 -42.88 -45.53 -21.31
C PRO A 548 -44.36 -45.13 -21.49
N ASP A 549 -45.28 -45.84 -20.85
CA ASP A 549 -46.71 -45.55 -20.86
C ASP A 549 -47.15 -44.52 -19.80
N GLY A 550 -46.19 -43.95 -19.09
CA GLY A 550 -46.43 -42.95 -18.03
C GLY A 550 -46.79 -43.52 -16.67
N THR A 551 -47.01 -44.83 -16.53
CA THR A 551 -47.24 -45.50 -15.25
C THR A 551 -45.93 -45.78 -14.54
N TYR A 552 -45.98 -46.07 -13.26
CA TYR A 552 -44.81 -46.49 -12.48
C TYR A 552 -44.71 -48.00 -12.35
N GLU A 553 -43.50 -48.51 -12.08
CA GLU A 553 -43.31 -49.94 -11.80
C GLU A 553 -44.11 -50.38 -10.57
N TYR A 554 -44.15 -49.51 -9.57
CA TYR A 554 -44.97 -49.62 -8.38
C TYR A 554 -45.30 -48.23 -7.83
N GLU A 555 -46.41 -48.14 -7.08
CA GLU A 555 -46.78 -47.01 -6.26
C GLU A 555 -47.19 -47.60 -4.90
N THR A 556 -46.50 -47.17 -3.83
CA THR A 556 -46.71 -47.70 -2.48
C THR A 556 -46.85 -46.56 -1.53
N GLN A 557 -47.96 -46.49 -0.81
CA GLN A 557 -48.15 -45.53 0.26
C GLN A 557 -47.40 -46.01 1.51
N VAL A 558 -46.67 -45.08 2.12
CA VAL A 558 -45.98 -45.27 3.38
C VAL A 558 -46.36 -44.16 4.34
N THR A 559 -46.35 -44.46 5.63
CA THR A 559 -46.66 -43.46 6.65
C THR A 559 -45.42 -42.63 6.97
N TYR A 560 -44.25 -43.21 6.96
CA TYR A 560 -42.98 -42.59 7.32
C TYR A 560 -41.97 -42.85 6.22
N TRP A 561 -41.37 -41.80 5.66
CA TRP A 561 -40.34 -41.84 4.63
C TRP A 561 -39.09 -41.06 5.03
N MET A 562 -37.96 -41.70 5.05
CA MET A 562 -36.67 -41.20 5.48
C MET A 562 -35.57 -41.59 4.47
N PRO A 563 -35.44 -40.89 3.31
CA PRO A 563 -34.45 -41.20 2.29
C PRO A 563 -33.04 -40.77 2.69
N PHE A 564 -32.04 -41.61 2.36
CA PHE A 564 -30.63 -41.33 2.64
C PHE A 564 -29.70 -41.63 1.44
N ASN A 565 -30.18 -42.39 0.41
CA ASN A 565 -29.40 -42.67 -0.79
C ASN A 565 -30.29 -42.68 -2.01
N GLY A 566 -30.39 -41.54 -2.72
CA GLY A 566 -31.28 -41.40 -3.86
C GLY A 566 -32.73 -41.74 -3.52
N GLY A 567 -33.28 -42.79 -4.13
CA GLY A 567 -34.60 -43.31 -3.83
C GLY A 567 -34.64 -44.40 -2.74
N ILE A 568 -33.55 -44.59 -1.99
CA ILE A 568 -33.42 -45.58 -0.94
C ILE A 568 -33.50 -44.86 0.42
N GLY A 569 -34.29 -45.40 1.32
CA GLY A 569 -34.48 -44.87 2.67
C GLY A 569 -35.16 -45.85 3.60
N PHE A 570 -35.35 -45.46 4.86
CA PHE A 570 -36.15 -46.18 5.81
C PHE A 570 -37.62 -45.83 5.64
N HIS A 571 -38.51 -46.86 5.74
CA HIS A 571 -39.95 -46.64 5.72
C HIS A 571 -40.70 -47.79 6.40
N ASP A 572 -41.92 -47.55 6.82
CA ASP A 572 -42.83 -48.57 7.30
C ASP A 572 -43.28 -49.51 6.17
N ALA A 573 -43.40 -50.80 6.44
CA ALA A 573 -43.78 -51.82 5.49
C ALA A 573 -44.77 -52.85 6.06
N SER A 574 -46.01 -52.44 6.23
CA SER A 574 -47.06 -53.29 6.77
C SER A 574 -47.37 -54.55 5.95
N TRP A 575 -46.92 -54.61 4.68
CA TRP A 575 -47.08 -55.78 3.78
C TRP A 575 -46.04 -56.87 4.01
N GLN A 576 -44.97 -56.60 4.76
CA GLN A 576 -43.96 -57.61 5.05
C GLN A 576 -44.51 -58.58 6.12
N PRO A 577 -44.42 -59.89 5.86
CA PRO A 577 -44.98 -60.92 6.79
C PRO A 577 -44.14 -61.06 8.09
N TYR A 578 -42.86 -60.72 8.03
CA TYR A 578 -41.91 -60.67 9.14
C TYR A 578 -40.71 -59.84 8.77
N PHE A 579 -39.95 -59.44 9.74
CA PHE A 579 -38.72 -58.67 9.62
C PHE A 579 -37.56 -59.47 10.18
N GLY A 580 -36.34 -59.14 9.71
CA GLY A 580 -35.15 -59.88 10.09
C GLY A 580 -34.99 -61.21 9.31
N GLY A 581 -33.97 -61.99 9.69
CA GLY A 581 -33.68 -63.30 9.14
C GLY A 581 -33.33 -63.32 7.66
N ASP A 582 -33.94 -64.24 6.91
CA ASP A 582 -33.60 -64.50 5.52
C ASP A 582 -34.56 -63.86 4.49
N ARG A 583 -35.47 -63.00 4.95
CA ARG A 583 -36.53 -62.42 4.09
C ARG A 583 -35.97 -61.64 2.90
N TYR A 584 -34.85 -60.94 3.06
CA TYR A 584 -34.18 -60.20 2.00
C TYR A 584 -33.62 -61.08 0.85
N LEU A 585 -33.44 -62.37 1.07
CA LEU A 585 -32.94 -63.31 0.06
C LEU A 585 -33.95 -63.64 -1.02
N TYR A 586 -35.28 -63.47 -0.78
CA TYR A 586 -36.33 -63.86 -1.72
C TYR A 586 -37.61 -63.00 -1.68
N GLY A 587 -37.64 -61.96 -0.95
CA GLY A 587 -38.80 -61.08 -0.81
C GLY A 587 -38.42 -59.74 -0.20
N GLY A 588 -37.23 -59.27 -0.52
CA GLY A 588 -36.71 -57.96 -0.15
C GLY A 588 -37.41 -56.81 -0.85
N SER A 589 -36.96 -55.62 -0.57
CA SER A 589 -37.43 -54.37 -1.15
C SER A 589 -36.75 -54.11 -2.52
N HIS A 590 -37.00 -52.95 -3.11
CA HIS A 590 -36.25 -52.43 -4.25
C HIS A 590 -35.01 -51.63 -3.83
N GLY A 591 -34.45 -51.92 -2.68
CA GLY A 591 -33.25 -51.23 -2.12
C GLY A 591 -33.52 -50.52 -0.78
N CYS A 592 -34.77 -50.18 -0.49
CA CYS A 592 -35.15 -49.51 0.75
C CYS A 592 -35.03 -50.44 1.98
N ILE A 593 -34.91 -49.82 3.15
CA ILE A 593 -34.92 -50.50 4.43
C ILE A 593 -36.35 -50.48 4.98
N ASN A 594 -37.04 -51.63 4.78
CA ASN A 594 -38.39 -51.88 5.28
C ASN A 594 -38.36 -52.11 6.79
N MET A 595 -39.21 -51.43 7.54
CA MET A 595 -39.32 -51.55 8.98
C MET A 595 -40.72 -51.93 9.45
N PRO A 596 -40.87 -52.56 10.63
CA PRO A 596 -42.14 -52.61 11.33
C PRO A 596 -42.75 -51.23 11.45
N PRO A 597 -44.07 -51.01 11.19
CA PRO A 597 -44.67 -49.66 11.27
C PRO A 597 -44.44 -48.93 12.59
N ALA A 598 -44.53 -49.61 13.71
CA ALA A 598 -44.25 -49.00 15.02
C ALA A 598 -42.79 -48.55 15.15
N ASN A 599 -41.84 -49.35 14.62
CA ASN A 599 -40.41 -49.01 14.69
C ASN A 599 -40.06 -47.88 13.74
N ALA A 600 -40.70 -47.84 12.55
CA ALA A 600 -40.55 -46.72 11.61
C ALA A 600 -41.04 -45.40 12.22
N ALA A 601 -42.17 -45.46 12.97
CA ALA A 601 -42.67 -44.29 13.70
C ALA A 601 -41.68 -43.76 14.74
N ILE A 602 -41.09 -44.67 15.53
CA ILE A 602 -40.08 -44.30 16.52
C ILE A 602 -38.86 -43.69 15.84
N LEU A 603 -38.29 -44.37 14.82
CA LEU A 603 -37.11 -43.86 14.10
C LEU A 603 -37.39 -42.49 13.46
N TYR A 604 -38.54 -42.28 12.86
CA TYR A 604 -38.94 -41.01 12.25
C TYR A 604 -38.87 -39.85 13.24
N ASN A 605 -39.27 -40.06 14.48
CA ASN A 605 -39.26 -39.03 15.50
C ASN A 605 -37.87 -38.74 16.08
N ILE A 606 -36.98 -39.73 16.13
CA ILE A 606 -35.68 -39.59 16.80
C ILE A 606 -34.50 -39.38 15.82
N ILE A 607 -34.61 -39.78 14.54
CA ILE A 607 -33.52 -39.69 13.57
C ILE A 607 -33.18 -38.22 13.30
N GLN A 608 -31.88 -37.89 13.28
CA GLN A 608 -31.34 -36.57 12.98
C GLN A 608 -30.75 -36.55 11.56
N TYR A 609 -30.64 -35.37 10.96
CA TYR A 609 -30.21 -35.22 9.56
C TYR A 609 -28.73 -35.54 9.34
N ASP A 610 -27.86 -35.15 10.25
CA ASP A 610 -26.40 -35.24 10.08
C ASP A 610 -25.80 -36.55 10.59
N VAL A 611 -26.64 -37.45 11.15
CA VAL A 611 -26.19 -38.73 11.67
C VAL A 611 -25.76 -39.66 10.52
N PRO A 612 -24.52 -40.23 10.60
CA PRO A 612 -24.07 -41.19 9.60
C PRO A 612 -24.87 -42.50 9.64
N ILE A 613 -25.31 -42.96 8.46
CA ILE A 613 -26.03 -44.22 8.25
C ILE A 613 -25.08 -45.18 7.54
N ILE A 614 -24.60 -46.19 8.21
CA ILE A 614 -23.59 -47.13 7.76
C ILE A 614 -24.26 -48.42 7.32
N CYS A 615 -24.30 -48.70 6.00
CA CYS A 615 -24.86 -49.90 5.41
C CYS A 615 -23.73 -50.85 4.99
N PHE A 616 -23.75 -52.10 5.45
CA PHE A 616 -22.76 -53.12 5.14
C PHE A 616 -23.36 -54.54 5.17
N TYR A 617 -22.71 -55.48 4.46
CA TYR A 617 -23.07 -56.91 4.46
C TYR A 617 -22.18 -57.74 5.38
#